data_bc63e175611763d6ee15f5f173efb1b1
#
_entry.id   bc63e175611763d6ee15f5f173efb1b1
#
_cell.length_a   1.000
_cell.length_b   1.000
_cell.length_c   1.000
_cell.angle_alpha   90.00
_cell.angle_beta   90.00
_cell.angle_gamma   90.00
#
_symmetry.space_group_name_H-M   'P 1'
#
loop_
_entity.id
_entity.type
_entity.pdbx_description
1 polymer ?
#
loop_
_entity_poly.entity_id
_entity_poly.type
_entity_poly.pdbx_seq_one_letter_code
_entity_poly.pdbx_strand_id
1 'polypeptide(L)'
;MSTITANSIIQPYLFFGGRCEEAAEFYRSAVGAKVEMLMRFDECPDPMPPGMLQPGFEKKVMHASIRIGASTVMASDGCSEGSSFSGFALSHSVATEAEADRVFAALADGGAVQMPLGKTFFSRRFGTLIDRFGVAWMVIFVPEMPQ
;
A
#
# COMPACT_ATOMS: atom_id res chain seq x y z
N MET A 1 9.60 28.74 14.32
CA MET A 1 9.41 28.17 12.98
C MET A 1 10.31 26.94 12.81
N SER A 2 9.74 25.84 12.36
CA SER A 2 10.54 24.62 12.16
C SER A 2 11.19 24.60 10.78
N THR A 3 12.37 24.00 10.72
CA THR A 3 13.12 23.84 9.47
C THR A 3 13.06 22.38 9.06
N ILE A 4 12.68 22.14 7.80
CA ILE A 4 12.61 20.80 7.23
C ILE A 4 13.83 20.60 6.34
N THR A 5 14.57 19.50 6.54
CA THR A 5 15.72 19.20 5.69
C THR A 5 15.25 18.77 4.30
N ALA A 6 16.13 18.98 3.30
CA ALA A 6 15.83 18.63 1.92
C ALA A 6 15.59 17.12 1.73
N ASN A 7 16.13 16.27 2.63
CA ASN A 7 16.00 14.82 2.54
C ASN A 7 14.85 14.27 3.38
N SER A 8 14.06 15.16 3.97
CA SER A 8 12.87 14.76 4.72
C SER A 8 11.87 14.10 3.77
N ILE A 9 11.29 12.98 4.18
CA ILE A 9 10.31 12.26 3.35
C ILE A 9 9.05 11.98 4.16
N ILE A 10 7.94 11.88 3.45
CA ILE A 10 6.67 11.43 4.00
C ILE A 10 6.31 10.16 3.26
N GLN A 11 5.97 9.11 4.00
CA GLN A 11 5.63 7.82 3.40
C GLN A 11 4.30 7.33 3.96
N PRO A 12 3.48 6.66 3.14
CA PRO A 12 2.26 6.03 3.65
C PRO A 12 2.60 4.95 4.67
N TYR A 13 1.77 4.83 5.68
CA TYR A 13 1.87 3.78 6.68
C TYR A 13 0.48 3.17 6.84
N LEU A 14 0.32 1.92 6.43
CA LEU A 14 -0.99 1.28 6.33
C LEU A 14 -1.14 0.23 7.42
N PHE A 15 -2.29 0.24 8.10
CA PHE A 15 -2.60 -0.72 9.16
C PHE A 15 -3.66 -1.69 8.66
N PHE A 16 -3.31 -2.97 8.58
CA PHE A 16 -4.15 -3.99 7.96
C PHE A 16 -4.92 -4.86 8.96
N GLY A 17 -4.75 -4.64 10.26
CA GLY A 17 -5.59 -5.29 11.27
C GLY A 17 -5.55 -6.80 11.29
N GLY A 18 -4.38 -7.39 11.01
CA GLY A 18 -4.21 -8.83 10.98
C GLY A 18 -4.00 -9.41 9.59
N ARG A 19 -4.17 -8.59 8.54
CA ARG A 19 -4.01 -9.05 7.15
C ARG A 19 -2.79 -8.47 6.45
N CYS A 20 -1.82 -7.93 7.19
CA CYS A 20 -0.67 -7.26 6.60
C CYS A 20 0.18 -8.19 5.72
N GLU A 21 0.46 -9.39 6.18
CA GLU A 21 1.25 -10.34 5.41
C GLU A 21 0.52 -10.76 4.13
N GLU A 22 -0.78 -10.97 4.22
CA GLU A 22 -1.61 -11.29 3.06
C GLU A 22 -1.61 -10.13 2.06
N ALA A 23 -1.71 -8.89 2.57
CA ALA A 23 -1.68 -7.70 1.72
C ALA A 23 -0.33 -7.56 1.02
N ALA A 24 0.78 -7.78 1.73
CA ALA A 24 2.11 -7.71 1.15
C ALA A 24 2.27 -8.71 0.00
N GLU A 25 1.78 -9.94 0.16
CA GLU A 25 1.80 -10.95 -0.89
C GLU A 25 0.95 -10.54 -2.09
N PHE A 26 -0.23 -9.97 -1.82
CA PHE A 26 -1.09 -9.49 -2.89
C PHE A 26 -0.41 -8.37 -3.69
N TYR A 27 0.20 -7.41 -3.02
CA TYR A 27 0.89 -6.32 -3.72
C TYR A 27 2.13 -6.80 -4.46
N ARG A 28 2.81 -7.82 -3.94
CA ARG A 28 3.93 -8.42 -4.65
C ARG A 28 3.47 -8.98 -6.00
N SER A 29 2.35 -9.66 -6.01
CA SER A 29 1.78 -10.25 -7.23
C SER A 29 1.18 -9.17 -8.15
N ALA A 30 0.45 -8.21 -7.59
CA ALA A 30 -0.31 -7.25 -8.38
C ALA A 30 0.54 -6.13 -8.98
N VAL A 31 1.49 -5.60 -8.22
CA VAL A 31 2.27 -4.42 -8.64
C VAL A 31 3.78 -4.66 -8.58
N GLY A 32 4.22 -5.89 -8.38
CA GLY A 32 5.65 -6.20 -8.32
C GLY A 32 6.33 -5.67 -7.08
N ALA A 33 5.59 -5.54 -5.99
CA ALA A 33 6.14 -5.01 -4.74
C ALA A 33 7.22 -5.95 -4.18
N LYS A 34 8.19 -5.36 -3.49
CA LYS A 34 9.23 -6.10 -2.77
C LYS A 34 9.09 -5.83 -1.28
N VAL A 35 9.00 -6.90 -0.50
CA VAL A 35 9.02 -6.76 0.96
C VAL A 35 10.49 -6.70 1.37
N GLU A 36 10.95 -5.49 1.71
CA GLU A 36 12.36 -5.27 2.05
C GLU A 36 12.65 -5.58 3.50
N MET A 37 11.64 -5.49 4.35
CA MET A 37 11.76 -5.77 5.78
C MET A 37 10.40 -6.17 6.30
N LEU A 38 10.37 -7.18 7.16
CA LEU A 38 9.15 -7.58 7.86
C LEU A 38 9.54 -8.09 9.24
N MET A 39 8.94 -7.53 10.28
CA MET A 39 9.18 -7.94 11.65
C MET A 39 7.84 -8.23 12.34
N ARG A 40 7.77 -9.36 13.02
CA ARG A 40 6.58 -9.73 13.79
C ARG A 40 6.69 -9.18 15.20
N PHE A 41 5.55 -9.11 15.90
CA PHE A 41 5.57 -8.59 17.27
C PHE A 41 6.47 -9.40 18.20
N ASP A 42 6.47 -10.73 18.06
CA ASP A 42 7.30 -11.58 18.92
C ASP A 42 8.79 -11.56 18.54
N GLU A 43 9.15 -10.88 17.48
CA GLU A 43 10.56 -10.70 17.07
C GLU A 43 11.10 -9.35 17.54
N CYS A 44 10.24 -8.50 18.08
CA CYS A 44 10.63 -7.15 18.48
C CYS A 44 11.47 -7.19 19.75
N PRO A 45 12.66 -6.54 19.78
CA PRO A 45 13.47 -6.50 21.00
C PRO A 45 12.83 -5.73 22.14
N ASP A 46 11.90 -4.81 21.83
CA ASP A 46 11.15 -4.06 22.82
C ASP A 46 9.70 -4.54 22.80
N PRO A 47 9.32 -5.48 23.69
CA PRO A 47 7.97 -6.02 23.68
C PRO A 47 6.93 -4.94 23.99
N MET A 48 5.73 -5.13 23.47
CA MET A 48 4.62 -4.22 23.71
C MET A 48 4.25 -4.23 25.20
N PRO A 49 3.85 -3.09 25.76
CA PRO A 49 3.32 -3.07 27.13
C PRO A 49 2.15 -4.02 27.30
N PRO A 50 2.01 -4.63 28.48
CA PRO A 50 0.90 -5.56 28.73
C PRO A 50 -0.45 -4.93 28.44
N GLY A 51 -1.30 -5.68 27.75
CA GLY A 51 -2.67 -5.25 27.43
C GLY A 51 -2.82 -4.40 26.18
N MET A 52 -1.72 -3.99 25.55
CA MET A 52 -1.81 -3.18 24.31
C MET A 52 -2.02 -4.02 23.08
N LEU A 53 -1.49 -5.23 23.05
CA LEU A 53 -1.58 -6.10 21.88
C LEU A 53 -2.74 -7.07 22.04
N GLN A 54 -3.61 -7.14 21.04
CA GLN A 54 -4.71 -8.09 21.05
C GLN A 54 -4.17 -9.51 21.21
N PRO A 55 -4.78 -10.36 22.06
CA PRO A 55 -4.35 -11.76 22.15
C PRO A 55 -4.36 -12.45 20.81
N GLY A 56 -3.29 -13.18 20.51
CA GLY A 56 -3.15 -13.86 19.22
C GLY A 56 -2.38 -13.08 18.18
N PHE A 57 -2.01 -11.83 18.45
CA PHE A 57 -1.29 -10.99 17.49
C PHE A 57 0.24 -11.13 17.55
N GLU A 58 0.77 -12.03 18.39
CA GLU A 58 2.22 -12.16 18.58
C GLU A 58 2.94 -12.51 17.26
N LYS A 59 2.28 -13.27 16.38
CA LYS A 59 2.86 -13.65 15.09
C LYS A 59 2.48 -12.69 13.97
N LYS A 60 1.66 -11.69 14.25
CA LYS A 60 1.26 -10.70 13.24
C LYS A 60 2.38 -9.70 13.00
N VAL A 61 2.25 -8.92 11.94
CA VAL A 61 3.30 -8.02 11.49
C VAL A 61 3.29 -6.73 12.32
N MET A 62 4.38 -6.49 13.04
CA MET A 62 4.58 -5.24 13.76
C MET A 62 4.97 -4.13 12.79
N HIS A 63 5.84 -4.45 11.84
CA HIS A 63 6.31 -3.47 10.86
C HIS A 63 6.80 -4.17 9.60
N ALA A 64 6.45 -3.60 8.46
CA ALA A 64 6.97 -4.04 7.17
C ALA A 64 7.30 -2.82 6.31
N SER A 65 8.33 -2.96 5.50
CA SER A 65 8.72 -1.95 4.51
C SER A 65 8.54 -2.59 3.14
N ILE A 66 7.70 -1.98 2.31
CA ILE A 66 7.30 -2.54 1.02
C ILE A 66 7.67 -1.54 -0.07
N ARG A 67 8.53 -1.96 -0.99
CA ARG A 67 8.92 -1.11 -2.11
C ARG A 67 8.05 -1.41 -3.31
N ILE A 68 7.47 -0.37 -3.89
CA ILE A 68 6.69 -0.46 -5.13
C ILE A 68 7.32 0.54 -6.09
N GLY A 69 8.03 0.03 -7.11
CA GLY A 69 8.79 0.92 -8.00
C GLY A 69 9.80 1.74 -7.22
N ALA A 70 9.73 3.05 -7.36
CA ALA A 70 10.62 3.98 -6.66
C ALA A 70 10.10 4.38 -5.28
N SER A 71 8.92 3.92 -4.88
CA SER A 71 8.25 4.34 -3.65
C SER A 71 8.36 3.28 -2.57
N THR A 72 8.31 3.72 -1.32
CA THR A 72 8.23 2.83 -0.17
C THR A 72 6.92 3.08 0.58
N VAL A 73 6.21 2.00 0.85
CA VAL A 73 5.00 2.00 1.66
C VAL A 73 5.31 1.18 2.90
N MET A 74 5.01 1.74 4.07
CA MET A 74 5.18 1.01 5.32
C MET A 74 3.85 0.40 5.74
N ALA A 75 3.91 -0.70 6.46
CA ALA A 75 2.71 -1.43 6.82
C ALA A 75 2.87 -2.13 8.17
N SER A 76 1.75 -2.40 8.79
CA SER A 76 1.68 -3.10 10.08
C SER A 76 0.28 -3.68 10.22
N ASP A 77 0.15 -4.63 11.12
CA ASP A 77 -1.19 -5.06 11.52
C ASP A 77 -1.79 -4.17 12.61
N GLY A 78 -0.97 -3.29 13.21
CA GLY A 78 -1.43 -2.55 14.37
C GLY A 78 -1.55 -3.48 15.57
N CYS A 79 -2.18 -3.01 16.63
CA CYS A 79 -2.28 -3.77 17.87
C CYS A 79 -3.53 -4.64 17.93
N SER A 80 -4.46 -4.51 16.99
CA SER A 80 -5.72 -5.25 17.02
C SER A 80 -6.38 -5.25 15.64
N GLU A 81 -7.38 -6.11 15.47
CA GLU A 81 -8.24 -6.12 14.28
C GLU A 81 -9.08 -4.85 14.20
N GLY A 82 -9.76 -4.66 13.07
CA GLY A 82 -10.71 -3.57 12.92
C GLY A 82 -10.17 -2.36 12.19
N SER A 83 -9.04 -2.49 11.50
CA SER A 83 -8.52 -1.40 10.66
C SER A 83 -9.45 -1.12 9.48
N SER A 84 -9.56 0.16 9.12
CA SER A 84 -10.25 0.58 7.90
C SER A 84 -9.50 1.74 7.28
N PHE A 85 -9.69 1.92 5.97
CA PHE A 85 -9.02 2.98 5.22
C PHE A 85 -10.08 3.90 4.62
N SER A 86 -9.88 5.21 4.77
CA SER A 86 -10.80 6.19 4.18
C SER A 86 -10.13 7.55 4.08
N GLY A 87 -10.63 8.36 3.15
CA GLY A 87 -10.20 9.75 3.04
C GLY A 87 -8.86 9.95 2.34
N PHE A 88 -8.29 8.90 1.73
CA PHE A 88 -7.05 9.03 0.96
C PHE A 88 -6.97 7.92 -0.08
N ALA A 89 -6.02 8.04 -0.98
CA ALA A 89 -5.74 6.99 -1.96
C ALA A 89 -4.24 6.94 -2.23
N LEU A 90 -3.78 5.77 -2.66
CA LEU A 90 -2.42 5.63 -3.19
C LEU A 90 -2.49 5.86 -4.69
N SER A 91 -1.74 6.84 -5.19
CA SER A 91 -1.72 7.16 -6.61
C SER A 91 -0.50 6.49 -7.25
N HIS A 92 -0.76 5.54 -8.14
CA HIS A 92 0.29 4.78 -8.81
C HIS A 92 0.45 5.30 -10.24
N SER A 93 1.53 6.01 -10.48
CA SER A 93 1.87 6.54 -11.80
C SER A 93 2.72 5.53 -12.54
N VAL A 94 2.36 5.22 -13.76
CA VAL A 94 3.06 4.23 -14.59
C VAL A 94 3.45 4.83 -15.93
N ALA A 95 4.49 4.27 -16.55
CA ALA A 95 5.13 4.85 -17.73
C ALA A 95 4.53 4.38 -19.06
N THR A 96 3.73 3.33 -19.06
CA THR A 96 3.10 2.80 -20.27
C THR A 96 1.62 2.49 -20.05
N GLU A 97 0.84 2.56 -21.16
CA GLU A 97 -0.59 2.23 -21.08
C GLU A 97 -0.79 0.75 -20.75
N ALA A 98 0.09 -0.13 -21.27
CA ALA A 98 -0.01 -1.56 -20.99
C ALA A 98 0.20 -1.85 -19.50
N GLU A 99 1.12 -1.15 -18.87
CA GLU A 99 1.34 -1.30 -17.43
C GLU A 99 0.12 -0.81 -16.65
N ALA A 100 -0.47 0.30 -17.08
CA ALA A 100 -1.69 0.81 -16.42
C ALA A 100 -2.81 -0.22 -16.49
N ASP A 101 -3.02 -0.82 -17.66
CA ASP A 101 -4.06 -1.84 -17.84
C ASP A 101 -3.82 -3.04 -16.93
N ARG A 102 -2.59 -3.54 -16.87
CA ARG A 102 -2.22 -4.72 -16.07
C ARG A 102 -2.35 -4.45 -14.57
N VAL A 103 -1.79 -3.33 -14.12
CA VAL A 103 -1.79 -2.97 -12.70
C VAL A 103 -3.21 -2.73 -12.20
N PHE A 104 -4.01 -2.02 -13.00
CA PHE A 104 -5.38 -1.72 -12.60
C PHE A 104 -6.20 -3.00 -12.44
N ALA A 105 -6.12 -3.91 -13.42
CA ALA A 105 -6.85 -5.17 -13.36
C ALA A 105 -6.42 -6.01 -12.15
N ALA A 106 -5.12 -6.07 -11.88
CA ALA A 106 -4.60 -6.88 -10.79
C ALA A 106 -5.00 -6.31 -9.42
N LEU A 107 -4.94 -4.99 -9.24
CA LEU A 107 -5.34 -4.36 -7.98
C LEU A 107 -6.84 -4.47 -7.75
N ALA A 108 -7.63 -4.44 -8.80
CA ALA A 108 -9.09 -4.51 -8.70
C ALA A 108 -9.59 -5.93 -8.38
N ASP A 109 -8.75 -6.94 -8.57
CA ASP A 109 -9.13 -8.33 -8.34
C ASP A 109 -9.48 -8.55 -6.86
N GLY A 110 -10.72 -8.95 -6.60
CA GLY A 110 -11.23 -9.11 -5.24
C GLY A 110 -11.67 -7.81 -4.59
N GLY A 111 -11.52 -6.69 -5.27
CA GLY A 111 -11.93 -5.39 -4.79
C GLY A 111 -13.10 -4.83 -5.59
N ALA A 112 -13.15 -3.50 -5.73
CA ALA A 112 -14.24 -2.83 -6.44
C ALA A 112 -13.69 -1.69 -7.29
N VAL A 113 -14.08 -1.66 -8.57
CA VAL A 113 -13.74 -0.56 -9.47
C VAL A 113 -14.70 0.59 -9.16
N GLN A 114 -14.13 1.78 -8.89
CA GLN A 114 -14.93 2.98 -8.69
C GLN A 114 -15.08 3.77 -9.98
N MET A 115 -13.95 4.02 -10.66
CA MET A 115 -13.95 4.64 -11.97
C MET A 115 -13.15 3.73 -12.90
N PRO A 116 -13.78 3.16 -13.95
CA PRO A 116 -13.06 2.28 -14.87
C PRO A 116 -11.87 2.99 -15.50
N LEU A 117 -10.83 2.23 -15.79
CA LEU A 117 -9.64 2.77 -16.43
C LEU A 117 -10.01 3.25 -17.85
N GLY A 118 -9.72 4.51 -18.13
CA GLY A 118 -10.08 5.09 -19.40
C GLY A 118 -9.41 6.43 -19.62
N LYS A 119 -9.74 7.05 -20.75
CA LYS A 119 -9.16 8.33 -21.15
C LYS A 119 -9.82 9.48 -20.40
N THR A 120 -9.00 10.39 -19.91
CA THR A 120 -9.44 11.66 -19.34
C THR A 120 -8.72 12.79 -20.05
N PHE A 121 -9.04 14.05 -19.69
CA PHE A 121 -8.36 15.20 -20.31
C PHE A 121 -6.87 15.28 -19.88
N PHE A 122 -6.49 14.64 -18.77
CA PHE A 122 -5.11 14.72 -18.26
C PHE A 122 -4.32 13.44 -18.48
N SER A 123 -4.94 12.34 -18.89
CA SER A 123 -4.23 11.09 -19.13
C SER A 123 -5.02 10.19 -20.07
N ARG A 124 -4.32 9.39 -20.87
CA ARG A 124 -4.97 8.39 -21.73
C ARG A 124 -5.45 7.17 -20.95
N ARG A 125 -4.91 6.94 -19.75
CA ARG A 125 -5.35 5.86 -18.88
C ARG A 125 -5.37 6.36 -17.45
N PHE A 126 -6.55 6.48 -16.91
CA PHE A 126 -6.76 6.85 -15.51
C PHE A 126 -7.97 6.09 -14.97
N GLY A 127 -7.85 5.56 -13.76
CA GLY A 127 -8.97 4.90 -13.11
C GLY A 127 -8.76 4.85 -11.62
N THR A 128 -9.83 4.57 -10.90
CA THR A 128 -9.80 4.45 -9.45
C THR A 128 -10.49 3.17 -9.01
N LEU A 129 -9.99 2.61 -7.91
CA LEU A 129 -10.52 1.36 -7.37
C LEU A 129 -10.29 1.31 -5.86
N ILE A 130 -10.96 0.37 -5.22
CA ILE A 130 -10.68 -0.02 -3.85
C ILE A 130 -10.25 -1.48 -3.90
N ASP A 131 -9.07 -1.79 -3.36
CA ASP A 131 -8.56 -3.16 -3.42
C ASP A 131 -9.27 -4.05 -2.40
N ARG A 132 -8.92 -5.34 -2.41
CA ARG A 132 -9.60 -6.33 -1.55
C ARG A 132 -9.39 -6.09 -0.05
N PHE A 133 -8.43 -5.23 0.31
CA PHE A 133 -8.16 -4.87 1.70
C PHE A 133 -8.81 -3.54 2.09
N GLY A 134 -9.49 -2.88 1.15
CA GLY A 134 -10.16 -1.60 1.41
C GLY A 134 -9.30 -0.38 1.12
N VAL A 135 -8.10 -0.55 0.58
CA VAL A 135 -7.21 0.57 0.24
C VAL A 135 -7.63 1.14 -1.11
N ALA A 136 -7.84 2.46 -1.16
CA ALA A 136 -8.18 3.14 -2.39
C ALA A 136 -6.92 3.40 -3.22
N TRP A 137 -7.02 3.16 -4.52
CA TRP A 137 -5.94 3.34 -5.48
C TRP A 137 -6.40 4.18 -6.64
N MET A 138 -5.49 5.01 -7.14
CA MET A 138 -5.60 5.65 -8.45
C MET A 138 -4.47 5.10 -9.31
N VAL A 139 -4.78 4.75 -10.55
CA VAL A 139 -3.75 4.32 -11.52
C VAL A 139 -3.78 5.33 -12.65
N ILE A 140 -2.61 5.87 -12.97
CA ILE A 140 -2.50 6.92 -13.99
C ILE A 140 -1.28 6.66 -14.89
N PHE A 141 -1.51 6.72 -16.20
CA PHE A 141 -0.44 6.69 -17.20
C PHE A 141 0.15 8.09 -17.34
N VAL A 142 1.48 8.19 -17.19
CA VAL A 142 2.21 9.45 -17.31
C VAL A 142 3.31 9.25 -18.36
N PRO A 143 3.12 9.75 -19.60
CA PRO A 143 4.06 9.47 -20.68
C PRO A 143 5.47 10.03 -20.50
N GLU A 144 5.62 11.09 -19.69
CA GLU A 144 6.92 11.72 -19.45
C GLU A 144 7.74 10.97 -18.39
N MET A 145 7.16 9.95 -17.76
CA MET A 145 7.83 9.21 -16.71
C MET A 145 8.94 8.33 -17.29
N PRO A 146 10.13 8.28 -16.69
CA PRO A 146 11.18 7.36 -17.16
C PRO A 146 10.71 5.91 -17.04
N GLN A 147 11.07 5.11 -18.04
CA GLN A 147 10.74 3.68 -18.06
C GLN A 147 11.81 2.84 -17.41
#